data_2d278ce815d8cded632850aaa72ea5b5
#
_entry.id   2d278ce815d8cded632850aaa72ea5b5
#
_cell.length_a   1.000
_cell.length_b   1.000
_cell.length_c   1.000
_cell.angle_alpha   90.00
_cell.angle_beta   90.00
_cell.angle_gamma   90.00
#
_symmetry.space_group_name_H-M   'P 1'
#
loop_
_entity.id
_entity.type
_entity.pdbx_description
1 polymer ?
#
loop_
_entity_poly.entity_id
_entity_poly.type
_entity_poly.pdbx_seq_one_letter_code
_entity_poly.pdbx_strand_id
1 'polypeptide(L)'
;MPTRKAVRKPRSKPRSAARKGPKKVEFLQKPTCTTCRKARKYLERRGFQLHFRNLDKERLSAAELEKLIGRRDHEDFLNRRSELYRRSHMKDNPPSRGEAIRMMAREPNLIRRPVVVAGGRVVVGFDENGFAHL
;
A
#
# COMPACT_ATOMS: atom_id res chain seq x y z
N MET A 1 -37.49 27.17 7.65
CA MET A 1 -37.32 26.51 7.77
C MET A 1 -36.90 25.72 8.06
N PRO A 2 -36.85 26.05 7.79
CA PRO A 2 -36.44 25.30 7.90
C PRO A 2 -35.98 24.57 7.84
N THR A 3 -35.89 24.67 7.46
CA THR A 3 -35.46 23.88 7.49
C THR A 3 -34.92 23.20 7.32
N ARG A 4 -35.00 23.53 7.15
CA ARG A 4 -34.59 22.93 7.06
C ARG A 4 -33.97 22.34 6.80
N LYS A 5 -33.95 22.60 6.61
CA LYS A 5 -33.49 22.06 6.38
C LYS A 5 -32.74 21.40 6.25
N ALA A 6 -32.77 21.90 6.05
CA ALA A 6 -32.06 21.23 5.91
C ALA A 6 -31.38 20.68 5.76
N VAL A 7 -31.57 20.94 5.78
CA VAL A 7 -30.88 20.28 5.65
C VAL A 7 -30.10 19.76 5.60
N ARG A 8 -30.14 19.88 5.69
CA ARG A 8 -29.52 19.35 5.63
C ARG A 8 -28.68 18.60 5.58
N LYS A 9 -28.69 18.70 5.52
CA LYS A 9 -27.99 18.03 5.32
C LYS A 9 -27.31 17.09 5.34
N PRO A 10 -27.39 17.19 5.14
CA PRO A 10 -26.72 16.38 4.90
C PRO A 10 -26.06 15.76 4.92
N ARG A 11 -26.14 15.71 4.89
CA ARG A 11 -25.51 15.14 4.67
C ARG A 11 -24.64 14.41 4.60
N SER A 12 -24.70 14.66 4.32
CA SER A 12 -23.87 14.04 3.90
C SER A 12 -23.16 13.54 3.79
N LYS A 13 -23.07 13.45 3.64
CA LYS A 13 -22.37 13.02 3.14
C LYS A 13 -21.71 12.27 2.94
N PRO A 14 -21.78 12.24 2.81
CA PRO A 14 -21.13 11.62 2.17
C PRO A 14 -20.85 11.01 1.84
N ARG A 15 -20.86 11.08 1.63
CA ARG A 15 -20.82 10.52 0.88
C ARG A 15 -20.46 10.71 -0.03
N SER A 16 -20.84 11.09 0.05
CA SER A 16 -20.59 11.38 -1.19
C SER A 16 -19.40 11.93 -1.56
N ALA A 17 -18.69 12.43 -0.80
CA ALA A 17 -17.44 12.95 -1.17
C ALA A 17 -16.67 11.98 -2.03
N ALA A 18 -16.82 10.73 -1.74
CA ALA A 18 -16.17 9.70 -2.52
C ALA A 18 -16.55 9.77 -3.99
N ARG A 19 -17.70 10.28 -4.30
CA ARG A 19 -18.17 10.34 -5.69
C ARG A 19 -17.65 11.55 -6.44
N LYS A 20 -17.06 12.47 -5.75
CA LYS A 20 -16.76 13.76 -6.36
C LYS A 20 -15.41 13.86 -7.01
N GLY A 21 -14.70 12.82 -7.06
CA GLY A 21 -13.42 12.81 -7.71
C GLY A 21 -12.76 11.48 -7.51
N PRO A 22 -11.59 11.29 -8.10
CA PRO A 22 -10.90 10.02 -7.95
C PRO A 22 -10.48 9.80 -6.51
N LYS A 23 -10.58 8.56 -6.09
CA LYS A 23 -10.10 8.17 -4.78
C LYS A 23 -8.59 8.16 -4.81
N LYS A 24 -7.97 8.81 -3.83
CA LYS A 24 -6.52 8.92 -3.77
C LYS A 24 -5.93 7.79 -2.95
N VAL A 25 -4.87 7.21 -3.46
CA VAL A 25 -4.14 6.16 -2.75
C VAL A 25 -2.64 6.44 -2.83
N GLU A 26 -1.92 5.99 -1.81
CA GLU A 26 -0.47 6.02 -1.83
C GLU A 26 0.02 4.79 -2.57
N PHE A 27 0.97 4.97 -3.46
CA PHE A 27 1.48 3.88 -4.29
C PHE A 27 2.99 3.81 -4.14
N LEU A 28 3.43 2.87 -3.32
CA LEU A 28 4.85 2.69 -3.01
C LEU A 28 5.44 1.71 -4.02
N GLN A 29 6.41 2.15 -4.79
CA GLN A 29 6.91 1.38 -5.94
C GLN A 29 8.40 1.55 -6.18
N LYS A 30 8.89 0.75 -7.13
CA LYS A 30 10.17 0.98 -7.78
C LYS A 30 9.89 1.19 -9.26
N PRO A 31 10.61 2.12 -9.93
CA PRO A 31 10.31 2.43 -11.34
C PRO A 31 10.47 1.26 -12.30
N THR A 32 11.37 0.33 -11.99
CA THR A 32 11.64 -0.81 -12.87
C THR A 32 10.79 -2.03 -12.58
N CYS A 33 9.83 -1.93 -11.68
CA CYS A 33 9.03 -3.06 -11.26
C CYS A 33 7.87 -3.32 -12.22
N THR A 34 7.87 -4.48 -12.88
CA THR A 34 6.82 -4.86 -13.82
C THR A 34 5.47 -4.99 -13.12
N THR A 35 5.47 -5.61 -11.94
CA THR A 35 4.24 -5.77 -11.16
C THR A 35 3.66 -4.42 -10.77
N CYS A 36 4.53 -3.46 -10.47
CA CYS A 36 4.08 -2.11 -10.15
C CYS A 36 3.37 -1.46 -11.33
N ARG A 37 3.88 -1.66 -12.55
CA ARG A 37 3.25 -1.10 -13.74
C ARG A 37 1.88 -1.71 -13.98
N LYS A 38 1.74 -3.02 -13.78
CA LYS A 38 0.46 -3.70 -13.92
C LYS A 38 -0.55 -3.17 -12.91
N ALA A 39 -0.13 -3.04 -11.67
CA ALA A 39 -0.99 -2.56 -10.60
C ALA A 39 -1.42 -1.11 -10.86
N ARG A 40 -0.49 -0.28 -11.33
CA ARG A 40 -0.79 1.11 -11.64
C ARG A 40 -1.88 1.21 -12.69
N LYS A 41 -1.73 0.48 -13.79
CA LYS A 41 -2.74 0.50 -14.86
C LYS A 41 -4.09 0.03 -14.37
N TYR A 42 -4.09 -1.02 -13.59
CA TYR A 42 -5.32 -1.58 -13.04
C TYR A 42 -6.05 -0.54 -12.19
N LEU A 43 -5.33 0.10 -11.28
CA LEU A 43 -5.94 1.07 -10.38
C LEU A 43 -6.40 2.33 -11.12
N GLU A 44 -5.62 2.81 -12.08
CA GLU A 44 -5.99 3.98 -12.84
C GLU A 44 -7.26 3.73 -13.64
N ARG A 45 -7.41 2.55 -14.21
CA ARG A 45 -8.65 2.20 -14.93
C ARG A 45 -9.85 2.18 -14.01
N ARG A 46 -9.65 1.93 -12.74
CA ARG A 46 -10.74 1.91 -11.76
C ARG A 46 -10.97 3.28 -11.13
N GLY A 47 -10.33 4.29 -11.65
CA GLY A 47 -10.58 5.66 -11.23
C GLY A 47 -9.77 6.14 -10.04
N PHE A 48 -8.77 5.40 -9.62
CA PHE A 48 -7.92 5.84 -8.51
C PHE A 48 -6.89 6.85 -8.99
N GLN A 49 -6.62 7.83 -8.15
CA GLN A 49 -5.52 8.76 -8.34
C GLN A 49 -4.36 8.31 -7.46
N LEU A 50 -3.22 8.06 -8.09
CA LEU A 50 -2.08 7.48 -7.39
C LEU A 50 -1.08 8.55 -6.99
N HIS A 51 -0.70 8.52 -5.72
CA HIS A 51 0.39 9.34 -5.21
C HIS A 51 1.61 8.44 -5.08
N PHE A 52 2.59 8.64 -5.95
CA PHE A 52 3.73 7.74 -6.07
C PHE A 52 4.82 8.06 -5.07
N ARG A 53 5.38 7.00 -4.50
CA ARG A 53 6.59 7.11 -3.70
C ARG A 53 7.58 6.10 -4.24
N ASN A 54 8.74 6.60 -4.69
CA ASN A 54 9.81 5.75 -5.21
C ASN A 54 10.67 5.28 -4.05
N LEU A 55 10.59 3.99 -3.75
CA LEU A 55 11.27 3.42 -2.59
C LEU A 55 12.80 3.43 -2.71
N ASP A 56 13.34 3.60 -3.92
CA ASP A 56 14.79 3.73 -4.08
C ASP A 56 15.29 5.08 -3.59
N LYS A 57 14.46 6.11 -3.74
CA LYS A 57 14.85 7.48 -3.38
C LYS A 57 14.31 7.90 -2.03
N GLU A 58 13.13 7.38 -1.67
CA GLU A 58 12.47 7.72 -0.41
C GLU A 58 12.19 6.46 0.35
N ARG A 59 13.21 5.95 1.00
CA ARG A 59 13.10 4.70 1.74
C ARG A 59 12.12 4.82 2.89
N LEU A 60 11.45 3.71 3.19
CA LEU A 60 10.61 3.63 4.37
C LEU A 60 11.50 3.46 5.59
N SER A 61 11.22 4.24 6.62
CA SER A 61 11.90 4.07 7.89
C SER A 61 11.32 2.87 8.62
N ALA A 62 12.04 2.41 9.64
CA ALA A 62 11.52 1.31 10.47
C ALA A 62 10.19 1.70 11.12
N ALA A 63 10.05 2.94 11.57
CA ALA A 63 8.81 3.42 12.17
C ALA A 63 7.66 3.41 11.16
N GLU A 64 7.92 3.84 9.93
CA GLU A 64 6.92 3.82 8.87
C GLU A 64 6.50 2.39 8.55
N LEU A 65 7.46 1.47 8.46
CA LEU A 65 7.20 0.07 8.19
C LEU A 65 6.38 -0.56 9.30
N GLU A 66 6.70 -0.27 10.53
CA GLU A 66 5.97 -0.80 11.66
C GLU A 66 4.51 -0.37 11.63
N LYS A 67 4.28 0.90 11.33
CA LYS A 67 2.94 1.44 11.22
C LYS A 67 2.19 0.84 10.03
N LEU A 68 2.89 0.69 8.92
CA LEU A 68 2.31 0.15 7.69
C LEU A 68 1.90 -1.31 7.87
N ILE A 69 2.76 -2.11 8.48
CA ILE A 69 2.48 -3.51 8.73
C ILE A 69 1.35 -3.64 9.75
N GLY A 70 1.42 -2.84 10.83
CA GLY A 70 0.38 -2.86 11.85
C GLY A 70 0.15 -4.25 12.39
N ARG A 71 -1.09 -4.72 12.30
CA ARG A 71 -1.47 -6.06 12.75
C ARG A 71 -1.37 -7.11 11.67
N ARG A 72 -0.92 -6.72 10.48
CA ARG A 72 -0.80 -7.64 9.36
C ARG A 72 0.43 -8.52 9.54
N ASP A 73 0.46 -9.59 8.79
CA ASP A 73 1.61 -10.50 8.82
C ASP A 73 2.78 -9.84 8.10
N HIS A 74 3.89 -9.65 8.82
CA HIS A 74 5.07 -9.02 8.24
C HIS A 74 5.65 -9.84 7.08
N GLU A 75 5.42 -11.15 7.07
CA GLU A 75 5.94 -12.00 5.99
C GLU A 75 5.29 -11.68 4.65
N ASP A 76 4.05 -11.18 4.66
CA ASP A 76 3.38 -10.78 3.44
C ASP A 76 4.06 -9.59 2.76
N PHE A 77 4.84 -8.84 3.50
CA PHE A 77 5.55 -7.69 2.98
C PHE A 77 6.93 -8.02 2.42
N LEU A 78 7.36 -9.27 2.56
CA LEU A 78 8.67 -9.68 2.09
C LEU A 78 8.62 -10.07 0.62
N ASN A 79 9.58 -9.54 -0.14
CA ASN A 79 9.72 -9.86 -1.56
C ASN A 79 10.50 -11.17 -1.70
N ARG A 80 9.78 -12.25 -2.00
CA ARG A 80 10.39 -13.57 -2.10
C ARG A 80 11.32 -13.72 -3.29
N ARG A 81 11.28 -12.79 -4.22
CA ARG A 81 12.16 -12.79 -5.39
C ARG A 81 13.46 -12.04 -5.16
N SER A 82 13.58 -11.34 -4.04
CA SER A 82 14.80 -10.60 -3.78
C SER A 82 15.95 -11.57 -3.48
N GLU A 83 17.14 -11.12 -3.86
CA GLU A 83 18.35 -11.91 -3.62
C GLU A 83 18.57 -12.13 -2.12
N LEU A 84 18.34 -11.08 -1.35
CA LEU A 84 18.51 -11.16 0.11
C LEU A 84 17.59 -12.22 0.72
N TYR A 85 16.34 -12.28 0.27
CA TYR A 85 15.38 -13.26 0.76
C TYR A 85 15.88 -14.68 0.50
N ARG A 86 16.33 -14.94 -0.73
CA ARG A 86 16.78 -16.26 -1.12
C ARG A 86 18.11 -16.62 -0.47
N ARG A 87 19.05 -15.68 -0.45
CA ARG A 87 20.38 -15.90 0.12
C ARG A 87 20.32 -16.19 1.62
N SER A 88 19.39 -15.56 2.30
CA SER A 88 19.23 -15.72 3.74
C SER A 88 18.28 -16.86 4.12
N HIS A 89 17.82 -17.63 3.13
CA HIS A 89 16.92 -18.76 3.35
C HIS A 89 15.69 -18.40 4.17
N MET A 90 15.12 -17.25 3.89
CA MET A 90 13.98 -16.73 4.67
C MET A 90 12.72 -17.56 4.50
N LYS A 91 12.63 -18.35 3.42
CA LYS A 91 11.50 -19.23 3.23
C LYS A 91 11.45 -20.27 4.34
N ASP A 92 12.60 -20.85 4.67
CA ASP A 92 12.69 -21.88 5.69
C ASP A 92 12.92 -21.31 7.09
N ASN A 93 13.55 -20.13 7.15
CA ASN A 93 13.85 -19.42 8.37
C ASN A 93 13.38 -17.99 8.26
N PRO A 94 12.06 -17.75 8.36
CA PRO A 94 11.57 -16.38 8.23
C PRO A 94 12.07 -15.50 9.39
N PRO A 95 12.41 -14.25 9.10
CA PRO A 95 12.86 -13.35 10.16
C PRO A 95 11.69 -13.01 11.07
N SER A 96 12.02 -12.63 12.30
CA SER A 96 11.03 -12.10 13.22
C SER A 96 10.51 -10.77 12.67
N ARG A 97 9.39 -10.29 13.20
CA ARG A 97 8.82 -9.01 12.79
C ARG A 97 9.84 -7.88 12.92
N GLY A 98 10.50 -7.79 14.05
CA GLY A 98 11.49 -6.73 14.27
C GLY A 98 12.66 -6.80 13.32
N GLU A 99 13.17 -8.01 13.08
CA GLU A 99 14.26 -8.19 12.13
C GLU A 99 13.83 -7.84 10.71
N ALA A 100 12.66 -8.30 10.31
CA ALA A 100 12.13 -8.02 8.98
C ALA A 100 12.00 -6.51 8.75
N ILE A 101 11.48 -5.80 9.73
CA ILE A 101 11.33 -4.36 9.64
C ILE A 101 12.69 -3.67 9.46
N ARG A 102 13.67 -4.05 10.27
CA ARG A 102 15.01 -3.46 10.17
C ARG A 102 15.64 -3.74 8.81
N MET A 103 15.48 -4.97 8.32
CA MET A 103 16.06 -5.37 7.05
C MET A 103 15.39 -4.65 5.88
N MET A 104 14.06 -4.56 5.91
CA MET A 104 13.32 -3.86 4.86
C MET A 104 13.65 -2.36 4.84
N ALA A 105 13.91 -1.77 5.99
CA ALA A 105 14.28 -0.37 6.05
C ALA A 105 15.64 -0.11 5.40
N ARG A 106 16.56 -1.07 5.50
CA ARG A 106 17.88 -0.95 4.90
C ARG A 106 17.93 -1.37 3.45
N GLU A 107 17.09 -2.36 3.09
CA GLU A 107 17.09 -2.95 1.75
C GLU A 107 15.71 -2.87 1.13
N PRO A 108 15.44 -1.79 0.40
CA PRO A 108 14.12 -1.63 -0.24
C PRO A 108 13.75 -2.77 -1.18
N ASN A 109 14.74 -3.47 -1.74
CA ASN A 109 14.46 -4.62 -2.61
C ASN A 109 13.79 -5.77 -1.87
N LEU A 110 13.92 -5.80 -0.56
CA LEU A 110 13.30 -6.84 0.25
C LEU A 110 11.80 -6.58 0.44
N ILE A 111 11.34 -5.37 0.17
CA ILE A 111 9.93 -5.02 0.31
C ILE A 111 9.16 -5.48 -0.92
N ARG A 112 8.09 -6.22 -0.72
CA ARG A 112 7.21 -6.64 -1.81
C ARG A 112 6.48 -5.42 -2.37
N ARG A 113 6.46 -5.28 -3.67
CA ARG A 113 5.89 -4.12 -4.35
C ARG A 113 4.82 -4.52 -5.35
N PRO A 114 3.88 -3.63 -5.62
CA PRO A 114 3.70 -2.34 -4.97
C PRO A 114 3.05 -2.48 -3.60
N VAL A 115 3.16 -1.45 -2.77
CA VAL A 115 2.37 -1.36 -1.55
C VAL A 115 1.39 -0.21 -1.76
N VAL A 116 0.11 -0.52 -1.70
CA VAL A 116 -0.96 0.44 -1.96
C VAL A 116 -1.67 0.74 -0.64
N VAL A 117 -1.72 2.00 -0.28
CA VAL A 117 -2.32 2.42 0.97
C VAL A 117 -3.49 3.37 0.70
N ALA A 118 -4.65 3.02 1.19
CA ALA A 118 -5.85 3.83 1.06
C ALA A 118 -6.51 3.94 2.42
N GLY A 119 -6.22 5.04 3.12
CA GLY A 119 -6.70 5.20 4.48
C GLY A 119 -6.14 4.11 5.38
N GLY A 120 -7.02 3.36 6.02
CA GLY A 120 -6.59 2.27 6.89
C GLY A 120 -6.35 0.95 6.19
N ARG A 121 -6.47 0.91 4.86
CA ARG A 121 -6.32 -0.33 4.10
C ARG A 121 -4.97 -0.38 3.40
N VAL A 122 -4.37 -1.55 3.40
CA VAL A 122 -3.07 -1.78 2.77
C VAL A 122 -3.15 -3.03 1.91
N VAL A 123 -2.73 -2.91 0.64
CA VAL A 123 -2.67 -4.04 -0.27
C VAL A 123 -1.24 -4.18 -0.75
N VAL A 124 -0.68 -5.37 -0.63
CA VAL A 124 0.71 -5.64 -0.96
C VAL A 124 0.76 -6.52 -2.21
N GLY A 125 1.54 -6.08 -3.19
CA GLY A 125 1.65 -6.79 -4.46
C GLY A 125 0.45 -6.54 -5.35
N PHE A 126 0.40 -7.21 -6.49
CA PHE A 126 -0.73 -7.11 -7.40
C PHE A 126 -1.82 -8.07 -6.93
N ASP A 127 -2.88 -7.53 -6.38
CA ASP A 127 -3.94 -8.31 -5.77
C ASP A 127 -5.28 -7.67 -6.12
N GLU A 128 -5.92 -8.20 -7.17
CA GLU A 128 -7.19 -7.65 -7.64
C GLU A 128 -8.27 -7.69 -6.57
N ASN A 129 -8.28 -8.78 -5.79
CA ASN A 129 -9.25 -8.91 -4.72
C ASN A 129 -9.05 -7.85 -3.64
N GLY A 130 -7.80 -7.62 -3.27
CA GLY A 130 -7.46 -6.55 -2.33
C GLY A 130 -7.82 -5.18 -2.88
N PHE A 131 -7.52 -4.95 -4.15
CA PHE A 131 -7.84 -3.66 -4.79
C PHE A 131 -9.33 -3.40 -4.85
N ALA A 132 -10.12 -4.45 -4.98
CA ALA A 132 -11.58 -4.31 -5.03
C ALA A 132 -12.15 -3.78 -3.72
N HIS A 133 -11.41 -3.89 -2.64
CA HIS A 133 -11.84 -3.44 -1.31
C HIS A 133 -11.25 -2.10 -0.88
N LEU A 134 -10.53 -1.43 -1.77
CA LEU A 134 -9.95 -0.12 -1.45
C LEU A 134 -10.98 0.99 -1.36
#